data_6648faed4aadba9c6cac07caa67b519b
#
_entry.id   6648faed4aadba9c6cac07caa67b519b
#
_cell.length_a   1.000
_cell.length_b   1.000
_cell.length_c   1.000
_cell.angle_alpha   90.00
_cell.angle_beta   90.00
_cell.angle_gamma   90.00
#
_symmetry.space_group_name_H-M   'P 1'
#
loop_
_entity.id
_entity.type
_entity.pdbx_description
1 polymer ?
#
loop_
_entity_poly.entity_id
_entity_poly.type
_entity_poly.pdbx_seq_one_letter_code
_entity_poly.pdbx_strand_id
1 'polypeptide(L)'
;MVGLGYNGFPYGCEDDEFPWARDGQFLETKYPYVVHAELNAILNSIQDLHGCTLYVSLFPCNECAKAIIQAGISCVVYESDKYDGTEGNIASKRMFHEAGVKLVQLPYEIDVETKISER
;
A
#
# COMPACT_ATOMS: atom_id res chain seq x y z
N MET A 1 -8.27 3.65 14.57
CA MET A 1 -8.13 3.46 13.11
C MET A 1 -8.75 4.64 12.39
N VAL A 2 -8.00 5.29 11.52
CA VAL A 2 -8.47 6.48 10.79
C VAL A 2 -8.65 6.22 9.29
N GLY A 3 -8.25 5.08 8.78
CA GLY A 3 -8.42 4.72 7.37
C GLY A 3 -8.28 3.23 7.13
N LEU A 4 -8.94 2.74 6.10
CA LEU A 4 -8.94 1.34 5.70
C LEU A 4 -8.97 1.27 4.18
N GLY A 5 -8.23 0.33 3.60
CA GLY A 5 -8.19 0.14 2.15
C GLY A 5 -8.00 -1.31 1.76
N TYR A 6 -8.57 -1.65 0.61
CA TYR A 6 -8.43 -2.94 -0.05
C TYR A 6 -8.03 -2.68 -1.50
N ASN A 7 -7.40 -3.67 -2.14
CA ASN A 7 -7.15 -3.60 -3.57
C ASN A 7 -8.49 -3.55 -4.33
N GLY A 8 -8.60 -2.69 -5.30
CA GLY A 8 -9.83 -2.56 -6.08
C GLY A 8 -9.63 -1.67 -7.29
N PHE A 9 -10.62 -1.66 -8.18
CA PHE A 9 -10.61 -0.79 -9.34
C PHE A 9 -11.13 0.61 -8.99
N PRO A 10 -10.79 1.62 -9.80
CA PRO A 10 -11.29 2.99 -9.57
C PRO A 10 -12.82 3.06 -9.55
N TYR A 11 -13.36 4.08 -8.92
CA TYR A 11 -14.80 4.31 -8.89
C TYR A 11 -15.37 4.32 -10.31
N GLY A 12 -16.47 3.63 -10.50
CA GLY A 12 -17.13 3.50 -11.80
C GLY A 12 -16.61 2.36 -12.65
N CYS A 13 -15.54 1.70 -12.24
CA CYS A 13 -14.99 0.54 -12.94
C CYS A 13 -15.46 -0.71 -12.22
N GLU A 14 -16.41 -1.42 -12.81
CA GLU A 14 -17.03 -2.59 -12.17
C GLU A 14 -16.09 -3.78 -12.12
N ASP A 15 -16.09 -4.49 -10.99
CA ASP A 15 -15.19 -5.61 -10.77
C ASP A 15 -15.38 -6.75 -11.78
N ASP A 16 -16.60 -6.93 -12.30
CA ASP A 16 -16.90 -7.97 -13.27
C ASP A 16 -16.61 -7.54 -14.73
N GLU A 17 -16.31 -6.27 -14.95
CA GLU A 17 -16.01 -5.75 -16.30
C GLU A 17 -14.52 -5.50 -16.53
N PHE A 18 -13.70 -5.53 -15.47
CA PHE A 18 -12.27 -5.29 -15.56
C PHE A 18 -11.50 -6.56 -15.20
N PRO A 19 -10.32 -6.77 -15.81
CA PRO A 19 -9.59 -8.02 -15.62
C PRO A 19 -8.90 -8.10 -14.26
N TRP A 20 -8.97 -9.29 -13.63
CA TRP A 20 -8.24 -9.61 -12.41
C TRP A 20 -7.04 -10.52 -12.68
N ALA A 21 -6.79 -10.88 -13.96
CA ALA A 21 -5.72 -11.77 -14.34
C ALA A 21 -4.34 -11.19 -14.04
N ARG A 22 -3.39 -12.06 -13.77
CA ARG A 22 -1.99 -11.70 -13.52
C ARG A 22 -1.12 -11.92 -14.76
N ASP A 23 -1.57 -12.77 -15.68
CA ASP A 23 -0.83 -13.14 -16.89
C ASP A 23 -1.61 -12.76 -18.13
N GLY A 24 -0.88 -12.38 -19.18
CA GLY A 24 -1.45 -12.01 -20.46
C GLY A 24 -0.96 -10.65 -20.93
N GLN A 25 -1.64 -10.10 -21.94
CA GLN A 25 -1.33 -8.77 -22.43
C GLN A 25 -1.58 -7.74 -21.32
N PHE A 26 -0.80 -6.68 -21.26
CA PHE A 26 -0.88 -5.69 -20.19
C PHE A 26 -2.31 -5.20 -19.92
N LEU A 27 -3.04 -4.83 -20.99
CA LEU A 27 -4.41 -4.33 -20.84
C LEU A 27 -5.42 -5.41 -20.46
N GLU A 28 -5.05 -6.68 -20.54
CA GLU A 28 -5.90 -7.81 -20.17
C GLU A 28 -5.61 -8.31 -18.75
N THR A 29 -4.76 -7.61 -18.02
CA THR A 29 -4.41 -7.92 -16.63
C THR A 29 -4.93 -6.84 -15.69
N LYS A 30 -4.93 -7.13 -14.38
CA LYS A 30 -5.35 -6.15 -13.37
C LYS A 30 -4.37 -4.98 -13.19
N TYR A 31 -3.12 -5.16 -13.58
CA TYR A 31 -2.04 -4.23 -13.18
C TYR A 31 -2.21 -2.78 -13.63
N PRO A 32 -2.70 -2.47 -14.84
CA PRO A 32 -2.90 -1.06 -15.20
C PRO A 32 -4.12 -0.42 -14.53
N TYR A 33 -5.00 -1.22 -13.91
CA TYR A 33 -6.30 -0.72 -13.43
C TYR A 33 -6.44 -0.74 -11.91
N VAL A 34 -5.82 -1.69 -11.23
CA VAL A 34 -6.05 -1.88 -9.79
C VAL A 34 -5.41 -0.75 -8.96
N VAL A 35 -6.16 -0.22 -8.01
CA VAL A 35 -5.63 0.70 -7.00
C VAL A 35 -5.21 -0.14 -5.80
N HIS A 36 -3.96 0.00 -5.39
CA HIS A 36 -3.43 -0.76 -4.26
C HIS A 36 -4.13 -0.36 -2.96
N ALA A 37 -4.21 -1.30 -2.03
CA ALA A 37 -4.87 -1.10 -0.74
C ALA A 37 -4.32 0.10 0.03
N GLU A 38 -3.01 0.31 0.01
CA GLU A 38 -2.35 1.43 0.68
C GLU A 38 -2.83 2.77 0.13
N LEU A 39 -2.85 2.90 -1.19
CA LEU A 39 -3.29 4.12 -1.85
C LEU A 39 -4.79 4.36 -1.59
N ASN A 40 -5.60 3.31 -1.64
CA ASN A 40 -7.03 3.41 -1.31
C ASN A 40 -7.25 3.87 0.12
N ALA A 41 -6.50 3.34 1.08
CA ALA A 41 -6.62 3.77 2.48
C ALA A 41 -6.30 5.25 2.65
N ILE A 42 -5.25 5.73 1.99
CA ILE A 42 -4.85 7.14 2.04
C ILE A 42 -5.91 8.04 1.39
N LEU A 43 -6.34 7.70 0.18
CA LEU A 43 -7.29 8.53 -0.57
C LEU A 43 -8.68 8.55 0.06
N ASN A 44 -9.07 7.47 0.74
CA ASN A 44 -10.37 7.38 1.40
C ASN A 44 -10.37 7.97 2.81
N SER A 45 -9.23 8.37 3.33
CA SER A 45 -9.15 9.02 4.65
C SER A 45 -9.60 10.46 4.56
N ILE A 46 -10.34 10.90 5.58
CA ILE A 46 -10.85 12.28 5.68
C ILE A 46 -10.12 13.08 6.75
N GLN A 47 -9.11 12.50 7.35
CA GLN A 47 -8.32 13.12 8.42
C GLN A 47 -6.88 13.33 7.95
N ASP A 48 -6.16 14.19 8.66
CA ASP A 48 -4.73 14.35 8.50
C ASP A 48 -4.02 13.09 8.97
N LEU A 49 -3.17 12.52 8.11
CA LEU A 49 -2.47 11.28 8.39
C LEU A 49 -1.05 11.47 8.95
N HIS A 50 -0.63 12.71 9.17
CA HIS A 50 0.70 13.00 9.71
C HIS A 50 0.91 12.30 11.05
N GLY A 51 2.01 11.57 11.18
CA GLY A 51 2.36 10.83 12.38
C GLY A 51 1.60 9.53 12.59
N CYS A 52 0.72 9.16 11.68
CA CYS A 52 -0.04 7.91 11.78
C CYS A 52 0.84 6.69 11.47
N THR A 53 0.34 5.51 11.84
CA THR A 53 0.95 4.23 11.52
C THR A 53 0.11 3.51 10.48
N LEU A 54 0.77 3.00 9.43
CA LEU A 54 0.16 2.20 8.37
C LEU A 54 0.47 0.72 8.62
N TYR A 55 -0.58 -0.11 8.68
CA TYR A 55 -0.46 -1.56 8.79
C TYR A 55 -0.81 -2.18 7.45
N VAL A 56 0.11 -2.97 6.89
CA VAL A 56 -0.06 -3.61 5.58
C VAL A 56 0.32 -5.08 5.64
N SER A 57 -0.33 -5.90 4.81
CA SER A 57 0.04 -7.32 4.71
C SER A 57 1.33 -7.50 3.93
N LEU A 58 1.50 -6.78 2.83
CA LEU A 58 2.67 -6.86 1.97
C LEU A 58 3.42 -5.52 1.98
N PHE A 59 4.76 -5.58 2.03
CA PHE A 59 5.60 -4.38 2.01
C PHE A 59 5.23 -3.49 0.81
N PRO A 60 5.06 -2.17 1.01
CA PRO A 60 4.57 -1.28 -0.05
C PRO A 60 5.51 -1.20 -1.26
N CYS A 61 4.94 -1.16 -2.45
CA CYS A 61 5.70 -0.93 -3.67
C CYS A 61 6.21 0.52 -3.71
N ASN A 62 7.11 0.80 -4.66
CA ASN A 62 7.72 2.13 -4.74
C ASN A 62 6.71 3.24 -5.03
N GLU A 63 5.64 2.96 -5.77
CA GLU A 63 4.60 3.96 -6.02
C GLU A 63 3.80 4.27 -4.75
N CYS A 64 3.40 3.23 -4.00
CA CYS A 64 2.69 3.41 -2.73
C CYS A 64 3.59 4.06 -1.67
N ALA A 65 4.88 3.75 -1.67
CA ALA A 65 5.84 4.36 -0.74
C ALA A 65 5.85 5.88 -0.88
N LYS A 66 5.83 6.38 -2.11
CA LYS A 66 5.78 7.83 -2.36
C LYS A 66 4.53 8.47 -1.74
N ALA A 67 3.37 7.85 -1.94
CA ALA A 67 2.11 8.34 -1.38
C ALA A 67 2.11 8.32 0.15
N ILE A 68 2.64 7.24 0.74
CA ILE A 68 2.76 7.09 2.19
C ILE A 68 3.60 8.22 2.79
N ILE A 69 4.75 8.48 2.19
CA ILE A 69 5.65 9.55 2.65
C ILE A 69 4.99 10.92 2.52
N GLN A 70 4.38 11.20 1.38
CA GLN A 70 3.73 12.49 1.13
C GLN A 70 2.52 12.71 2.04
N ALA A 71 1.86 11.64 2.49
CA ALA A 71 0.76 11.74 3.46
C ALA A 71 1.26 12.00 4.89
N GLY A 72 2.57 11.90 5.12
CA GLY A 72 3.16 12.16 6.44
C GLY A 72 3.09 10.99 7.40
N ILE A 73 2.77 9.79 6.93
CA ILE A 73 2.75 8.59 7.76
C ILE A 73 4.16 8.33 8.30
N SER A 74 4.27 8.07 9.60
CA SER A 74 5.56 8.00 10.29
C SER A 74 6.07 6.58 10.51
N CYS A 75 5.20 5.58 10.38
CA CYS A 75 5.57 4.18 10.64
C CYS A 75 4.78 3.26 9.73
N VAL A 76 5.46 2.28 9.14
CA VAL A 76 4.85 1.21 8.35
C VAL A 76 5.11 -0.11 9.06
N VAL A 77 4.03 -0.81 9.40
CA VAL A 77 4.07 -2.13 10.02
C VAL A 77 3.61 -3.14 8.96
N TYR A 78 4.45 -4.08 8.60
CA TYR A 78 4.17 -5.02 7.50
C TYR A 78 4.38 -6.46 7.95
N GLU A 79 3.67 -7.37 7.30
CA GLU A 79 3.78 -8.81 7.57
C GLU A 79 4.81 -9.45 6.64
N SER A 80 4.60 -9.32 5.32
CA SER A 80 5.40 -10.00 4.31
C SER A 80 6.31 -9.06 3.54
N ASP A 81 7.55 -9.46 3.33
CA ASP A 81 8.53 -8.78 2.50
C ASP A 81 9.02 -9.71 1.38
N LYS A 82 8.09 -10.45 0.79
CA LYS A 82 8.42 -11.50 -0.20
C LYS A 82 9.12 -10.98 -1.45
N TYR A 83 9.03 -9.69 -1.73
CA TYR A 83 9.70 -9.06 -2.87
C TYR A 83 11.01 -8.37 -2.49
N ASP A 84 11.53 -8.66 -1.29
CA ASP A 84 12.82 -8.12 -0.86
C ASP A 84 13.90 -8.38 -1.90
N GLY A 85 14.70 -7.36 -2.19
CA GLY A 85 15.78 -7.44 -3.16
C GLY A 85 15.39 -7.09 -4.60
N THR A 86 14.07 -6.95 -4.90
CA THR A 86 13.66 -6.42 -6.21
C THR A 86 13.94 -4.92 -6.27
N GLU A 87 14.09 -4.39 -7.48
CA GLU A 87 14.39 -2.96 -7.66
C GLU A 87 13.34 -2.05 -7.02
N GLY A 88 12.06 -2.38 -7.19
CA GLY A 88 10.98 -1.59 -6.59
C GLY A 88 11.01 -1.63 -5.06
N ASN A 89 11.27 -2.79 -4.48
CA ASN A 89 11.38 -2.93 -3.04
C ASN A 89 12.57 -2.15 -2.49
N ILE A 90 13.72 -2.22 -3.16
CA ILE A 90 14.92 -1.46 -2.79
C ILE A 90 14.64 0.04 -2.82
N ALA A 91 13.95 0.51 -3.86
CA ALA A 91 13.57 1.91 -3.99
C ALA A 91 12.65 2.36 -2.84
N SER A 92 11.66 1.52 -2.50
CA SER A 92 10.76 1.80 -1.37
C SER A 92 11.54 1.96 -0.06
N LYS A 93 12.40 1.01 0.24
CA LYS A 93 13.19 1.04 1.48
C LYS A 93 14.12 2.24 1.54
N ARG A 94 14.74 2.58 0.41
CA ARG A 94 15.61 3.74 0.32
C ARG A 94 14.85 5.03 0.61
N MET A 95 13.67 5.18 0.01
CA MET A 95 12.82 6.36 0.24
C MET A 95 12.35 6.46 1.69
N PHE A 96 11.89 5.34 2.27
CA PHE A 96 11.46 5.33 3.67
C PHE A 96 12.61 5.68 4.62
N HIS A 97 13.80 5.16 4.36
CA HIS A 97 14.97 5.46 5.18
C HIS A 97 15.31 6.95 5.13
N GLU A 98 15.39 7.53 3.94
CA GLU A 98 15.70 8.95 3.76
C GLU A 98 14.63 9.86 4.37
N ALA A 99 13.36 9.45 4.30
CA ALA A 99 12.25 10.23 4.85
C ALA A 99 12.08 10.04 6.36
N GLY A 100 12.81 9.12 6.97
CA GLY A 100 12.72 8.85 8.41
C GLY A 100 11.49 8.05 8.81
N VAL A 101 10.87 7.32 7.89
CA VAL A 101 9.73 6.46 8.19
C VAL A 101 10.20 5.18 8.87
N LYS A 102 9.63 4.87 10.03
CA LYS A 102 9.96 3.65 10.77
C LYS A 102 9.34 2.44 10.10
N LEU A 103 10.11 1.36 9.96
CA LEU A 103 9.64 0.10 9.36
C LEU A 103 9.69 -1.00 10.41
N VAL A 104 8.58 -1.70 10.59
CA VAL A 104 8.45 -2.79 11.57
C VAL A 104 7.84 -4.01 10.89
N GLN A 105 8.49 -5.14 10.94
CA GLN A 105 7.94 -6.39 10.42
C GLN A 105 7.24 -7.16 11.53
N LEU A 106 6.00 -7.59 11.29
CA LEU A 106 5.24 -8.42 12.21
C LEU A 106 5.55 -9.89 11.99
N PRO A 107 5.61 -10.71 13.07
CA PRO A 107 5.81 -12.16 12.95
C PRO A 107 4.50 -12.93 12.73
N TYR A 108 3.35 -12.26 12.57
CA TYR A 108 2.03 -12.91 12.44
C TYR A 108 1.18 -12.16 11.41
N GLU A 109 0.11 -12.83 10.95
CA GLU A 109 -0.79 -12.28 9.93
C GLU A 109 -1.62 -11.10 10.46
N ILE A 110 -1.94 -10.20 9.53
CA ILE A 110 -2.81 -9.05 9.77
C ILE A 110 -4.18 -9.37 9.17
N ASP A 111 -5.26 -9.08 9.91
CA ASP A 111 -6.65 -9.40 9.48
C ASP A 111 -7.15 -8.57 8.31
N VAL A 112 -6.54 -7.42 8.04
CA VAL A 112 -6.92 -6.55 6.92
C VAL A 112 -5.71 -6.31 6.02
N GLU A 113 -5.96 -6.03 4.73
CA GLU A 113 -4.87 -5.76 3.78
C GLU A 113 -4.09 -4.51 4.13
N THR A 114 -4.79 -3.46 4.52
CA THR A 114 -4.17 -2.19 4.90
C THR A 114 -5.03 -1.47 5.93
N LYS A 115 -4.39 -0.96 6.96
CA LYS A 115 -5.04 -0.24 8.05
C LYS A 115 -4.15 0.92 8.49
N ILE A 116 -4.76 2.06 8.79
CA ILE A 116 -4.05 3.22 9.32
C ILE A 116 -4.53 3.49 10.73
N SER A 117 -3.59 3.60 11.66
CA SER A 117 -3.89 3.93 13.06
C SER A 117 -3.38 5.30 13.43
N GLU A 118 -4.04 5.92 14.39
CA GLU A 118 -3.64 7.22 14.90
C GLU A 118 -2.23 7.19 15.47
N ARG A 119 -1.61 8.33 15.47
CA ARG A 119 -0.29 8.59 16.03
C ARG A 119 -0.25 8.43 17.55
#